data_487740a948fdb82286d671bdb4190a89
#
_entry.id   487740a948fdb82286d671bdb4190a89
#
_cell.length_a   1.000
_cell.length_b   1.000
_cell.length_c   1.000
_cell.angle_alpha   90.00
_cell.angle_beta   90.00
_cell.angle_gamma   90.00
#
_symmetry.space_group_name_H-M   'P 1'
#
loop_
_entity.id
_entity.type
_entity.pdbx_description
1 polymer ?
#
loop_
_entity_poly.entity_id
_entity_poly.type
_entity_poly.pdbx_seq_one_letter_code
_entity_poly.pdbx_strand_id
1 'polypeptide(L)'
;MIKGILFDLDGVLLSTDQFHFRAWKALADRLAIPFDRRQGDRCRGISRMESLDIVLENSTRIYTPEEKLQFAEEKNHAYRALLQGLTPADVPEETVRVLTQLRMRGYQLALASGSKNAELILERTGLRSLLDGVVDGKDIT
;
A
#
# COMPACT_ATOMS: atom_id res chain seq x y z
N MET A 1 8.05 11.88 -29.61
CA MET A 1 8.23 10.45 -29.26
C MET A 1 8.24 10.30 -27.75
N ILE A 2 7.41 9.37 -27.24
CA ILE A 2 7.38 9.09 -25.80
C ILE A 2 8.62 8.28 -25.43
N LYS A 3 9.45 8.80 -24.54
CA LYS A 3 10.67 8.13 -24.10
C LYS A 3 10.59 7.63 -22.67
N GLY A 4 9.60 8.06 -21.92
CA GLY A 4 9.41 7.68 -20.55
C GLY A 4 7.96 7.38 -20.22
N ILE A 5 7.72 6.47 -19.30
CA ILE A 5 6.39 6.09 -18.82
C ILE A 5 6.39 6.15 -17.31
N LEU A 6 5.35 6.78 -16.76
CA LEU A 6 5.16 6.90 -15.33
C LEU A 6 4.04 5.98 -14.88
N PHE A 7 4.30 5.12 -13.90
CA PHE A 7 3.32 4.17 -13.38
C PHE A 7 2.93 4.52 -11.96
N ASP A 8 1.68 4.23 -11.61
CA ASP A 8 1.26 4.13 -10.22
C ASP A 8 1.54 2.71 -9.72
N LEU A 9 1.65 2.55 -8.40
CA LEU A 9 1.99 1.26 -7.80
C LEU A 9 0.73 0.42 -7.51
N ASP A 10 -0.10 0.88 -6.57
CA ASP A 10 -1.25 0.11 -6.12
C ASP A 10 -2.34 0.03 -7.17
N GLY A 11 -2.80 -1.20 -7.44
CA GLY A 11 -3.82 -1.45 -8.44
C GLY A 11 -3.31 -1.44 -9.87
N VAL A 12 -2.05 -1.06 -10.11
CA VAL A 12 -1.42 -1.02 -11.43
C VAL A 12 -0.33 -2.07 -11.55
N LEU A 13 0.73 -1.97 -10.75
CA LEU A 13 1.83 -2.94 -10.78
C LEU A 13 1.54 -4.15 -9.90
N LEU A 14 0.93 -3.93 -8.75
CA LEU A 14 0.43 -4.98 -7.88
C LEU A 14 -0.61 -4.39 -6.92
N SER A 15 -1.29 -5.23 -6.15
CA SER A 15 -2.25 -4.78 -5.15
C SER A 15 -1.79 -5.18 -3.76
N THR A 16 -1.85 -4.23 -2.81
CA THR A 16 -1.58 -4.47 -1.39
C THR A 16 -2.85 -4.34 -0.54
N ASP A 17 -4.03 -4.27 -1.16
CA ASP A 17 -5.30 -4.10 -0.46
C ASP A 17 -5.53 -5.16 0.61
N GLN A 18 -5.20 -6.41 0.34
CA GLN A 18 -5.35 -7.50 1.31
C GLN A 18 -4.49 -7.28 2.55
N PHE A 19 -3.32 -6.68 2.40
CA PHE A 19 -2.44 -6.39 3.53
C PHE A 19 -2.98 -5.23 4.36
N HIS A 20 -3.53 -4.21 3.71
CA HIS A 20 -4.22 -3.13 4.41
C HIS A 20 -5.40 -3.67 5.20
N PHE A 21 -6.22 -4.51 4.58
CA PHE A 21 -7.35 -5.13 5.27
C PHE A 21 -6.90 -5.94 6.48
N ARG A 22 -5.89 -6.79 6.31
CA ARG A 22 -5.38 -7.62 7.40
C ARG A 22 -4.85 -6.78 8.56
N ALA A 23 -4.16 -5.68 8.26
CA ALA A 23 -3.62 -4.81 9.29
C ALA A 23 -4.74 -4.08 10.06
N TRP A 24 -5.76 -3.57 9.36
CA TRP A 24 -6.92 -2.96 10.01
C TRP A 24 -7.72 -3.98 10.82
N LYS A 25 -7.88 -5.18 10.28
CA LYS A 25 -8.59 -6.27 10.96
C LYS A 25 -7.89 -6.66 12.26
N ALA A 26 -6.57 -6.74 12.24
CA ALA A 26 -5.78 -7.04 13.43
C ALA A 26 -5.99 -5.97 14.51
N LEU A 27 -6.01 -4.70 14.15
CA LEU A 27 -6.29 -3.61 15.08
C LEU A 27 -7.71 -3.72 15.64
N ALA A 28 -8.70 -3.95 14.79
CA ALA A 28 -10.09 -4.08 15.20
C ALA A 28 -10.26 -5.25 16.16
N ASP A 29 -9.64 -6.38 15.87
CA ASP A 29 -9.70 -7.57 16.74
C ASP A 29 -9.11 -7.29 18.11
N ARG A 30 -7.97 -6.58 18.16
CA ARG A 30 -7.35 -6.21 19.44
C ARG A 30 -8.26 -5.29 20.26
N LEU A 31 -8.99 -4.41 19.60
CA LEU A 31 -9.91 -3.48 20.26
C LEU A 31 -11.29 -4.09 20.48
N ALA A 32 -11.50 -5.35 20.06
CA ALA A 32 -12.78 -6.05 20.13
C ALA A 32 -13.91 -5.32 19.37
N ILE A 33 -13.57 -4.74 18.23
CA ILE A 33 -14.51 -4.02 17.35
C ILE A 33 -14.83 -4.90 16.14
N PRO A 34 -16.12 -5.13 15.81
CA PRO A 34 -16.46 -5.82 14.57
C PRO A 34 -15.97 -5.05 13.34
N PHE A 35 -15.28 -5.73 12.43
CA PHE A 35 -14.75 -5.14 11.21
C PHE A 35 -14.79 -6.21 10.12
N ASP A 36 -15.56 -5.97 9.07
CA ASP A 36 -15.74 -6.92 7.98
C ASP A 36 -15.16 -6.44 6.66
N ARG A 37 -15.27 -7.29 5.64
CA ARG A 37 -14.74 -6.98 4.31
C ARG A 37 -15.40 -5.75 3.68
N ARG A 38 -16.67 -5.49 3.94
CA ARG A 38 -17.37 -4.29 3.42
C ARG A 38 -16.75 -3.03 3.96
N GLN A 39 -16.45 -3.02 5.25
CA GLN A 39 -15.76 -1.88 5.87
C GLN A 39 -14.35 -1.73 5.32
N GLY A 40 -13.66 -2.86 5.11
CA GLY A 40 -12.34 -2.85 4.48
C GLY A 40 -12.36 -2.23 3.08
N ASP A 41 -13.38 -2.54 2.30
CA ASP A 41 -13.52 -1.98 0.96
C ASP A 41 -13.75 -0.47 0.99
N ARG A 42 -14.43 0.04 2.01
CA ARG A 42 -14.64 1.49 2.19
C ARG A 42 -13.34 2.23 2.53
N CYS A 43 -12.32 1.52 3.00
CA CYS A 43 -11.02 2.12 3.33
C CYS A 43 -10.12 2.31 2.11
N ARG A 44 -10.54 1.86 0.94
CA ARG A 44 -9.74 2.00 -0.28
C ARG A 44 -9.76 3.44 -0.79
N GLY A 45 -8.60 3.95 -1.16
CA GLY A 45 -8.49 5.24 -1.80
C GLY A 45 -8.70 6.45 -0.90
N ILE A 46 -8.74 6.26 0.41
CA ILE A 46 -8.89 7.34 1.37
C ILE A 46 -7.68 7.39 2.31
N SER A 47 -7.58 8.44 3.10
CA SER A 47 -6.43 8.62 4.00
C SER A 47 -6.42 7.58 5.13
N ARG A 48 -5.26 7.44 5.77
CA ARG A 48 -5.10 6.54 6.91
C ARG A 48 -6.06 6.90 8.04
N MET A 49 -6.17 8.17 8.37
CA MET A 49 -7.05 8.61 9.47
C MET A 49 -8.54 8.44 9.14
N GLU A 50 -8.94 8.67 7.89
CA GLU A 50 -10.31 8.39 7.46
C GLU A 50 -10.62 6.89 7.52
N SER A 51 -9.66 6.05 7.12
CA SER A 51 -9.80 4.59 7.25
C SER A 51 -9.96 4.18 8.71
N LEU A 52 -9.17 4.78 9.61
CA LEU A 52 -9.27 4.50 11.03
C LEU A 52 -10.66 4.83 11.57
N ASP A 53 -11.24 5.95 11.16
CA ASP A 53 -12.59 6.32 11.57
C ASP A 53 -13.63 5.25 11.16
N ILE A 54 -13.45 4.66 9.97
CA ILE A 54 -14.31 3.55 9.54
C ILE A 54 -14.11 2.33 10.44
N VAL A 55 -12.88 2.00 10.78
CA VAL A 55 -12.58 0.87 11.67
C VAL A 55 -13.22 1.06 13.04
N LEU A 56 -13.23 2.29 13.55
CA LEU A 56 -13.76 2.61 14.88
C LEU A 56 -15.27 2.85 14.91
N GLU A 57 -15.95 2.91 13.75
CA GLU A 57 -17.36 3.32 13.71
C GLU A 57 -18.29 2.40 14.50
N ASN A 58 -17.96 1.11 14.61
CA ASN A 58 -18.77 0.15 15.34
C ASN A 58 -18.34 0.00 16.80
N SER A 59 -17.42 0.83 17.26
CA SER A 59 -17.03 0.84 18.68
C SER A 59 -18.07 1.57 19.51
N THR A 60 -18.29 1.06 20.71
CA THR A 60 -19.16 1.74 21.70
C THR A 60 -18.37 2.77 22.49
N ARG A 61 -17.06 2.82 22.34
CA ARG A 61 -16.18 3.71 23.06
C ARG A 61 -15.77 4.89 22.16
N ILE A 62 -15.59 6.05 22.78
CA ILE A 62 -15.03 7.24 22.10
C ILE A 62 -13.54 7.29 22.42
N TYR A 63 -12.71 7.51 21.39
CA TYR A 63 -11.26 7.57 21.52
C TYR A 63 -10.75 8.99 21.39
N THR A 64 -9.68 9.31 22.13
CA THR A 64 -9.03 10.62 22.04
C THR A 64 -8.22 10.72 20.74
N PRO A 65 -7.89 11.97 20.28
CA PRO A 65 -7.01 12.12 19.12
C PRO A 65 -5.66 11.43 19.29
N GLU A 66 -5.10 11.43 20.51
CA GLU A 66 -3.83 10.77 20.80
C GLU A 66 -3.94 9.25 20.66
N GLU A 67 -5.04 8.67 21.15
CA GLU A 67 -5.29 7.24 20.98
C GLU A 67 -5.41 6.88 19.51
N LYS A 68 -6.12 7.71 18.73
CA LYS A 68 -6.29 7.47 17.29
C LYS A 68 -4.94 7.50 16.56
N LEU A 69 -4.05 8.42 16.90
CA LEU A 69 -2.71 8.47 16.31
C LEU A 69 -1.94 7.19 16.62
N GLN A 70 -2.01 6.71 17.85
CA GLN A 70 -1.35 5.46 18.25
C GLN A 70 -1.92 4.27 17.49
N PHE A 71 -3.23 4.20 17.29
CA PHE A 71 -3.86 3.13 16.51
C PHE A 71 -3.42 3.17 15.05
N ALA A 72 -3.31 4.37 14.47
CA ALA A 72 -2.85 4.50 13.09
C ALA A 72 -1.40 4.04 12.95
N GLU A 73 -0.54 4.34 13.91
CA GLU A 73 0.85 3.86 13.93
C GLU A 73 0.91 2.35 14.12
N GLU A 74 0.09 1.81 15.00
CA GLU A 74 0.01 0.37 15.22
C GLU A 74 -0.38 -0.36 13.93
N LYS A 75 -1.38 0.15 13.23
CA LYS A 75 -1.79 -0.41 11.94
C LYS A 75 -0.66 -0.33 10.92
N ASN A 76 0.01 0.81 10.83
CA ASN A 76 1.11 0.97 9.88
C ASN A 76 2.25 -0.01 10.19
N HIS A 77 2.55 -0.20 11.46
CA HIS A 77 3.57 -1.16 11.88
C HIS A 77 3.18 -2.59 11.46
N ALA A 78 1.94 -2.98 11.68
CA ALA A 78 1.45 -4.28 11.27
C ALA A 78 1.47 -4.45 9.73
N TYR A 79 1.07 -3.41 9.02
CA TYR A 79 1.09 -3.39 7.56
C TYR A 79 2.51 -3.57 7.03
N ARG A 80 3.47 -2.82 7.57
CA ARG A 80 4.88 -2.94 7.16
C ARG A 80 5.43 -4.34 7.45
N ALA A 81 5.04 -4.93 8.58
CA ALA A 81 5.44 -6.30 8.91
C ALA A 81 4.91 -7.30 7.86
N LEU A 82 3.69 -7.10 7.38
CA LEU A 82 3.13 -7.92 6.31
C LEU A 82 3.89 -7.71 4.99
N LEU A 83 4.26 -6.47 4.68
CA LEU A 83 5.04 -6.16 3.48
C LEU A 83 6.41 -6.82 3.49
N GLN A 84 7.02 -7.04 4.66
CA GLN A 84 8.30 -7.73 4.76
C GLN A 84 8.24 -9.16 4.23
N GLY A 85 7.06 -9.75 4.19
CA GLY A 85 6.85 -11.09 3.64
C GLY A 85 6.64 -11.10 2.12
N LEU A 86 6.62 -9.95 1.46
CA LEU A 86 6.49 -9.91 0.00
C LEU A 86 7.71 -10.52 -0.67
N THR A 87 7.47 -11.18 -1.81
CA THR A 87 8.51 -11.77 -2.65
C THR A 87 8.22 -11.45 -4.11
N PRO A 88 9.17 -11.68 -5.02
CA PRO A 88 8.90 -11.51 -6.46
C PRO A 88 7.71 -12.34 -6.95
N ALA A 89 7.41 -13.47 -6.30
CA ALA A 89 6.26 -14.29 -6.67
C ALA A 89 4.90 -13.58 -6.43
N ASP A 90 4.87 -12.54 -5.62
CA ASP A 90 3.65 -11.78 -5.36
C ASP A 90 3.33 -10.77 -6.46
N VAL A 91 4.24 -10.56 -7.41
CA VAL A 91 4.02 -9.67 -8.55
C VAL A 91 3.36 -10.47 -9.68
N PRO A 92 2.26 -9.98 -10.27
CA PRO A 92 1.67 -10.65 -11.42
C PRO A 92 2.69 -10.81 -12.54
N GLU A 93 2.72 -11.99 -13.17
CA GLU A 93 3.64 -12.26 -14.28
C GLU A 93 3.47 -11.24 -15.41
N GLU A 94 2.24 -10.82 -15.66
CA GLU A 94 1.93 -9.83 -16.69
C GLU A 94 2.63 -8.50 -16.40
N THR A 95 2.68 -8.07 -15.14
CA THR A 95 3.38 -6.84 -14.75
C THR A 95 4.85 -6.92 -15.14
N VAL A 96 5.53 -7.98 -14.75
CA VAL A 96 6.95 -8.19 -15.08
C VAL A 96 7.16 -8.22 -16.58
N ARG A 97 6.30 -8.93 -17.30
CA ARG A 97 6.39 -9.05 -18.75
C ARG A 97 6.26 -7.69 -19.44
N VAL A 98 5.25 -6.90 -19.05
CA VAL A 98 5.01 -5.58 -19.65
C VAL A 98 6.17 -4.65 -19.40
N LEU A 99 6.65 -4.58 -18.15
CA LEU A 99 7.78 -3.72 -17.80
C LEU A 99 9.04 -4.12 -18.58
N THR A 100 9.31 -5.40 -18.66
CA THR A 100 10.48 -5.92 -19.39
C THR A 100 10.40 -5.56 -20.86
N GLN A 101 9.24 -5.76 -21.50
CA GLN A 101 9.04 -5.44 -22.90
C GLN A 101 9.22 -3.95 -23.18
N LEU A 102 8.70 -3.08 -22.32
CA LEU A 102 8.84 -1.64 -22.48
C LEU A 102 10.29 -1.22 -22.39
N ARG A 103 11.05 -1.77 -21.45
CA ARG A 103 12.48 -1.47 -21.33
C ARG A 103 13.24 -1.93 -22.58
N MET A 104 12.90 -3.09 -23.12
CA MET A 104 13.52 -3.61 -24.34
C MET A 104 13.25 -2.71 -25.54
N ARG A 105 12.13 -1.97 -25.52
CA ARG A 105 11.78 -1.01 -26.59
C ARG A 105 12.41 0.37 -26.38
N GLY A 106 13.23 0.52 -25.34
CA GLY A 106 13.97 1.76 -25.09
C GLY A 106 13.25 2.78 -24.22
N TYR A 107 12.11 2.43 -23.61
CA TYR A 107 11.43 3.34 -22.69
C TYR A 107 12.11 3.38 -21.33
N GLN A 108 12.17 4.56 -20.75
CA GLN A 108 12.53 4.71 -19.34
C GLN A 108 11.27 4.60 -18.50
N LEU A 109 11.33 3.81 -17.44
CA LEU A 109 10.19 3.52 -16.60
C LEU A 109 10.38 4.11 -15.21
N ALA A 110 9.39 4.83 -14.73
CA ALA A 110 9.42 5.43 -13.40
C ALA A 110 8.12 5.15 -12.66
N LEU A 111 8.19 5.12 -11.34
CA LEU A 111 7.04 4.98 -10.48
C LEU A 111 6.73 6.32 -9.82
N ALA A 112 5.45 6.69 -9.78
CA ALA A 112 4.96 7.76 -8.90
C ALA A 112 3.92 7.16 -7.98
N SER A 113 4.13 7.24 -6.68
CA SER A 113 3.22 6.65 -5.68
C SER A 113 3.07 7.59 -4.50
N GLY A 114 1.84 7.77 -4.03
CA GLY A 114 1.56 8.47 -2.78
C GLY A 114 1.88 7.66 -1.53
N SER A 115 2.17 6.37 -1.68
CA SER A 115 2.48 5.50 -0.55
C SER A 115 3.87 5.80 0.02
N LYS A 116 3.95 5.93 1.33
CA LYS A 116 5.23 6.08 2.03
C LYS A 116 6.00 4.77 2.14
N ASN A 117 5.36 3.66 1.76
CA ASN A 117 5.94 2.32 1.84
C ASN A 117 6.34 1.78 0.45
N ALA A 118 6.30 2.63 -0.59
CA ALA A 118 6.56 2.20 -1.96
C ALA A 118 7.93 1.56 -2.12
N GLU A 119 8.98 2.15 -1.56
CA GLU A 119 10.33 1.59 -1.67
C GLU A 119 10.46 0.21 -1.05
N LEU A 120 9.82 -0.02 0.09
CA LEU A 120 9.83 -1.34 0.73
C LEU A 120 9.17 -2.38 -0.18
N ILE A 121 8.02 -2.03 -0.78
CA ILE A 121 7.31 -2.92 -1.70
C ILE A 121 8.19 -3.24 -2.91
N LEU A 122 8.81 -2.22 -3.51
CA LEU A 122 9.65 -2.39 -4.68
C LEU A 122 10.87 -3.25 -4.37
N GLU A 123 11.49 -3.05 -3.21
CA GLU A 123 12.65 -3.81 -2.79
C GLU A 123 12.31 -5.29 -2.59
N ARG A 124 11.22 -5.56 -1.86
CA ARG A 124 10.83 -6.95 -1.53
C ARG A 124 10.35 -7.73 -2.75
N THR A 125 9.76 -7.06 -3.72
CA THR A 125 9.22 -7.70 -4.92
C THR A 125 10.22 -7.77 -6.08
N GLY A 126 11.35 -7.07 -5.96
CA GLY A 126 12.32 -6.98 -7.05
C GLY A 126 11.92 -6.02 -8.16
N LEU A 127 10.78 -5.35 -8.06
CA LEU A 127 10.32 -4.40 -9.07
C LEU A 127 11.26 -3.20 -9.24
N ARG A 128 12.00 -2.85 -8.19
CA ARG A 128 12.93 -1.72 -8.23
C ARG A 128 13.94 -1.84 -9.37
N SER A 129 14.41 -3.05 -9.65
CA SER A 129 15.39 -3.30 -10.71
C SER A 129 14.82 -3.09 -12.11
N LEU A 130 13.49 -3.09 -12.26
CA LEU A 130 12.82 -2.87 -13.54
C LEU A 130 12.47 -1.40 -13.78
N LEU A 131 12.74 -0.52 -12.82
CA LEU A 131 12.41 0.89 -12.89
C LEU A 131 13.66 1.73 -12.92
N ASP A 132 13.61 2.85 -13.67
CA ASP A 132 14.72 3.80 -13.78
C ASP A 132 14.63 4.89 -12.71
N GLY A 133 13.45 5.14 -12.16
CA GLY A 133 13.27 6.13 -11.12
C GLY A 133 12.02 5.88 -10.28
N VAL A 134 12.01 6.46 -9.07
CA VAL A 134 10.89 6.33 -8.12
C VAL A 134 10.67 7.66 -7.42
N VAL A 135 9.40 8.10 -7.38
CA VAL A 135 8.95 9.21 -6.54
C VAL A 135 7.86 8.65 -5.63
N ASP A 136 8.06 8.71 -4.32
CA ASP A 136 7.09 8.17 -3.36
C ASP A 136 6.57 9.25 -2.40
N GLY A 137 5.73 8.85 -1.44
CA GLY A 137 5.11 9.77 -0.50
C GLY A 137 6.08 10.51 0.41
N LYS A 138 7.32 10.04 0.51
CA LYS A 138 8.36 10.71 1.32
C LYS A 138 8.97 11.89 0.58
N ASP A 139 8.88 11.90 -0.74
CA ASP A 139 9.42 12.94 -1.59
C ASP A 139 8.43 14.10 -1.75
N ILE A 140 7.20 13.92 -1.29
CA ILE A 140 6.14 14.92 -1.37
C ILE A 140 6.11 15.68 -0.04
N THR A 141 6.40 16.94 -0.07
CA THR A 141 6.38 17.81 1.11
C THR A 141 5.13 18.67 1.14
#